data_eb4d803de0f82d2b3df8bd6b52fea1ef
#
_entry.id   eb4d803de0f82d2b3df8bd6b52fea1ef
#
_cell.length_a   1.000
_cell.length_b   1.000
_cell.length_c   1.000
_cell.angle_alpha   90.00
_cell.angle_beta   90.00
_cell.angle_gamma   90.00
#
_symmetry.space_group_name_H-M   'P 1'
#
loop_
_entity.id
_entity.type
_entity.pdbx_description
1 polymer ?
#
loop_
_entity_poly.entity_id
_entity_poly.type
_entity_poly.pdbx_seq_one_letter_code
_entity_poly.pdbx_strand_id
1 'polypeptide(L)'
;MSKKKEILLITLILIIQTIIFVIVGVNKSYIHMDEAYSLGLASYDKVEIQDNEDFYNTWHNKEYYEDYLTVNDDEVGQYSQVYENQKNDVHPPLYYLILRIAMGFSKNHYSKWPGIVVNIIIYMFVTVFMYLILEKILTNKEKPKEKAMILAFVSSITMASLTNVIYIRMYALSTLNILITTYLHMKLLDSEKLNYKLLIGIGLSALAGSLTHYYYLFYLAMLYLLFAIKYIKEKNFKNLIWYTVTMGSAGILSLAIFPYSIKHMFFGYRGQGVISKLMDVPQFLQSIFKYLIKIHCFGFNNFMFIMLGIIFVAIICNLIKNKKIVNEKNKYTKFIVIPTLFYFVLVAVASPWIELRYIMPVCGLIFALAIYYLYELLNGLLGEKASNILTIFVLIVILVTPVIFKIEPEVAFSDKKEIVQKLGNELNVPTIYFFNSKQNRFLDDILLFATVDESYVAKDMEYTVENMKQILDGKDTSKGLVIFINEGQENDDILEVLKQATNLTNCEYLKRLNACDVYYLK
;
A
#
# COMPACT_ATOMS: atom_id res chain seq x y z
N MET A 1 28.34 -6.53 19.85
CA MET A 1 28.62 -7.07 18.49
C MET A 1 29.60 -6.16 17.76
N SER A 2 30.60 -6.70 17.01
CA SER A 2 31.52 -5.88 16.20
C SER A 2 30.78 -5.26 14.98
N LYS A 3 31.27 -4.10 14.52
CA LYS A 3 30.67 -3.41 13.36
C LYS A 3 30.66 -4.27 12.06
N LYS A 4 31.73 -5.06 11.85
CA LYS A 4 31.79 -5.99 10.71
C LYS A 4 30.71 -7.07 10.79
N LYS A 5 30.52 -7.68 11.98
CA LYS A 5 29.47 -8.68 12.20
C LYS A 5 28.07 -8.08 12.04
N GLU A 6 27.88 -6.85 12.50
CA GLU A 6 26.62 -6.11 12.34
C GLU A 6 26.25 -5.92 10.87
N ILE A 7 27.18 -5.38 10.07
CA ILE A 7 26.99 -5.18 8.62
C ILE A 7 26.69 -6.53 7.94
N LEU A 8 27.47 -7.58 8.24
CA LEU A 8 27.27 -8.91 7.66
C LEU A 8 25.86 -9.45 7.94
N LEU A 9 25.39 -9.35 9.19
CA LEU A 9 24.06 -9.84 9.57
C LEU A 9 22.93 -9.04 8.93
N ILE A 10 23.06 -7.70 8.87
CA ILE A 10 22.08 -6.87 8.17
C ILE A 10 22.04 -7.25 6.69
N THR A 11 23.19 -7.39 6.04
CA THR A 11 23.27 -7.80 4.63
C THR A 11 22.59 -9.16 4.41
N LEU A 12 22.84 -10.14 5.26
CA LEU A 12 22.21 -11.45 5.19
C LEU A 12 20.67 -11.36 5.34
N ILE A 13 20.20 -10.57 6.30
CA ILE A 13 18.77 -10.30 6.50
C ILE A 13 18.15 -9.68 5.24
N LEU A 14 18.79 -8.67 4.63
CA LEU A 14 18.30 -8.03 3.42
C LEU A 14 18.28 -8.98 2.22
N ILE A 15 19.24 -9.88 2.10
CA ILE A 15 19.25 -10.93 1.06
C ILE A 15 18.06 -11.87 1.24
N ILE A 16 17.88 -12.42 2.45
CA ILE A 16 16.77 -13.34 2.76
C ILE A 16 15.42 -12.64 2.51
N GLN A 17 15.28 -11.42 2.96
CA GLN A 17 14.09 -10.59 2.77
C GLN A 17 13.81 -10.37 1.28
N THR A 18 14.82 -10.04 0.49
CA THR A 18 14.68 -9.85 -0.96
C THR A 18 14.22 -11.13 -1.65
N ILE A 19 14.76 -12.29 -1.26
CA ILE A 19 14.32 -13.58 -1.78
C ILE A 19 12.82 -13.81 -1.49
N ILE A 20 12.38 -13.55 -0.25
CA ILE A 20 10.96 -13.65 0.12
C ILE A 20 10.10 -12.72 -0.75
N PHE A 21 10.51 -11.47 -0.92
CA PHE A 21 9.78 -10.48 -1.71
C PHE A 21 9.69 -10.87 -3.19
N VAL A 22 10.77 -11.40 -3.76
CA VAL A 22 10.78 -11.89 -5.14
C VAL A 22 9.83 -13.09 -5.28
N ILE A 23 9.84 -14.05 -4.34
CA ILE A 23 8.91 -15.18 -4.37
C ILE A 23 7.46 -14.71 -4.33
N VAL A 24 7.13 -13.77 -3.45
CA VAL A 24 5.77 -13.20 -3.35
C VAL A 24 5.42 -12.42 -4.64
N GLY A 25 6.37 -11.66 -5.19
CA GLY A 25 6.20 -10.95 -6.46
C GLY A 25 5.99 -11.87 -7.66
N VAL A 26 6.68 -13.03 -7.73
CA VAL A 26 6.46 -14.05 -8.76
C VAL A 26 5.04 -14.60 -8.69
N ASN A 27 4.55 -14.88 -7.47
CA ASN A 27 3.22 -15.43 -7.24
C ASN A 27 2.07 -14.44 -7.41
N LYS A 28 2.36 -13.13 -7.50
CA LYS A 28 1.33 -12.13 -7.85
C LYS A 28 0.86 -12.35 -9.29
N SER A 29 -0.41 -12.72 -9.43
CA SER A 29 -0.98 -13.14 -10.72
C SER A 29 -1.74 -12.04 -11.44
N TYR A 30 -2.11 -10.95 -10.73
CA TYR A 30 -2.96 -9.91 -11.27
C TYR A 30 -2.62 -8.53 -10.68
N ILE A 31 -3.26 -7.46 -11.16
CA ILE A 31 -3.15 -6.10 -10.61
C ILE A 31 -4.51 -5.62 -10.07
N HIS A 32 -4.46 -4.76 -9.08
CA HIS A 32 -5.63 -4.05 -8.58
C HIS A 32 -5.85 -2.76 -9.41
N MET A 33 -7.08 -2.26 -9.52
CA MET A 33 -7.38 -1.02 -10.25
C MET A 33 -6.47 0.15 -9.83
N ASP A 34 -6.17 0.30 -8.56
CA ASP A 34 -5.26 1.36 -8.08
C ASP A 34 -3.82 1.20 -8.61
N GLU A 35 -3.39 -0.03 -8.92
CA GLU A 35 -2.08 -0.27 -9.54
C GLU A 35 -2.13 0.09 -11.02
N ALA A 36 -3.23 -0.24 -11.71
CA ALA A 36 -3.48 0.23 -13.08
C ALA A 36 -3.47 1.76 -13.14
N TYR A 37 -4.17 2.45 -12.21
CA TYR A 37 -4.07 3.90 -12.06
C TYR A 37 -2.63 4.37 -11.83
N SER A 38 -1.84 3.67 -11.00
CA SER A 38 -0.46 4.10 -10.76
C SER A 38 0.40 3.99 -12.01
N LEU A 39 0.24 2.91 -12.77
CA LEU A 39 0.96 2.69 -14.02
C LEU A 39 0.54 3.72 -15.07
N GLY A 40 -0.76 3.91 -15.29
CA GLY A 40 -1.30 4.89 -16.22
C GLY A 40 -0.89 6.32 -15.87
N LEU A 41 -0.98 6.74 -14.61
CA LEU A 41 -0.55 8.07 -14.14
C LEU A 41 0.96 8.28 -14.22
N ALA A 42 1.76 7.20 -14.25
CA ALA A 42 3.18 7.26 -14.46
C ALA A 42 3.58 7.22 -15.94
N SER A 43 2.71 6.72 -16.85
CA SER A 43 3.03 6.49 -18.26
C SER A 43 2.16 7.29 -19.22
N TYR A 44 0.83 7.22 -19.07
CA TYR A 44 -0.14 7.67 -20.07
C TYR A 44 -0.19 9.20 -20.23
N ASP A 45 -0.55 9.64 -21.46
CA ASP A 45 -0.52 11.04 -21.83
C ASP A 45 -1.92 11.68 -21.74
N LYS A 46 -2.26 12.35 -20.67
CA LYS A 46 -3.34 13.33 -20.50
C LYS A 46 -4.67 12.86 -19.91
N VAL A 47 -5.25 11.73 -20.35
CA VAL A 47 -6.60 11.32 -19.94
C VAL A 47 -6.60 9.87 -19.52
N GLU A 48 -7.26 9.55 -18.40
CA GLU A 48 -7.49 8.16 -18.03
C GLU A 48 -8.27 7.45 -19.13
N ILE A 49 -7.87 6.23 -19.47
CA ILE A 49 -8.44 5.47 -20.60
C ILE A 49 -9.97 5.44 -20.58
N GLN A 50 -10.56 5.31 -19.39
CA GLN A 50 -12.01 5.25 -19.19
C GLN A 50 -12.72 6.62 -19.23
N ASP A 51 -11.99 7.72 -19.22
CA ASP A 51 -12.51 9.09 -19.36
C ASP A 51 -12.49 9.55 -20.82
N ASN A 52 -11.93 8.73 -21.71
CA ASN A 52 -11.93 8.97 -23.15
C ASN A 52 -13.20 8.37 -23.78
N GLU A 53 -14.09 9.21 -24.31
CA GLU A 53 -15.32 8.72 -24.95
C GLU A 53 -15.04 7.84 -26.19
N ASP A 54 -13.92 8.06 -26.89
CA ASP A 54 -13.50 7.23 -28.04
C ASP A 54 -13.07 5.82 -27.63
N PHE A 55 -12.88 5.57 -26.33
CA PHE A 55 -12.62 4.26 -25.79
C PHE A 55 -13.83 3.31 -25.87
N TYR A 56 -15.03 3.85 -25.78
CA TYR A 56 -16.24 3.05 -25.74
C TYR A 56 -16.81 2.80 -27.14
N ASN A 57 -17.52 1.70 -27.29
CA ASN A 57 -18.24 1.31 -28.51
C ASN A 57 -17.31 1.22 -29.74
N THR A 58 -16.06 0.86 -29.52
CA THR A 58 -15.00 0.71 -30.54
C THR A 58 -14.16 -0.53 -30.25
N TRP A 59 -13.69 -1.20 -31.30
CA TRP A 59 -12.74 -2.30 -31.18
C TRP A 59 -11.32 -1.79 -30.95
N HIS A 60 -10.66 -2.34 -29.95
CA HIS A 60 -9.27 -2.07 -29.62
C HIS A 60 -8.45 -3.37 -29.64
N ASN A 61 -7.20 -3.24 -30.04
CA ASN A 61 -6.21 -4.30 -29.93
C ASN A 61 -5.53 -4.26 -28.55
N LYS A 62 -4.75 -5.30 -28.24
CA LYS A 62 -4.02 -5.39 -26.96
C LYS A 62 -3.03 -4.25 -26.76
N GLU A 63 -2.40 -3.75 -27.83
CA GLU A 63 -1.43 -2.66 -27.79
C GLU A 63 -2.03 -1.39 -27.21
N TYR A 64 -3.31 -1.11 -27.48
CA TYR A 64 -4.03 0.03 -26.92
C TYR A 64 -4.05 0.03 -25.39
N TYR A 65 -4.26 -1.12 -24.76
CA TYR A 65 -4.28 -1.27 -23.30
C TYR A 65 -2.87 -1.38 -22.71
N GLU A 66 -1.95 -2.02 -23.44
CA GLU A 66 -0.56 -2.14 -23.05
C GLU A 66 0.11 -0.77 -23.02
N ASP A 67 -0.20 0.11 -23.99
CA ASP A 67 0.28 1.49 -24.05
C ASP A 67 -0.07 2.28 -22.78
N TYR A 68 -1.29 2.14 -22.27
CA TYR A 68 -1.70 2.75 -21.00
C TYR A 68 -0.87 2.27 -19.79
N LEU A 69 -0.37 1.02 -19.81
CA LEU A 69 0.33 0.38 -18.70
C LEU A 69 1.86 0.50 -18.80
N THR A 70 2.40 1.09 -19.87
CA THR A 70 3.84 1.11 -20.16
C THR A 70 4.36 2.52 -20.40
N VAL A 71 5.67 2.64 -20.50
CA VAL A 71 6.37 3.83 -21.00
C VAL A 71 7.03 3.45 -22.32
N ASN A 72 6.74 4.18 -23.39
CA ASN A 72 7.26 3.93 -24.72
C ASN A 72 8.66 4.56 -24.92
N ASP A 73 9.36 4.17 -25.99
CA ASP A 73 10.72 4.63 -26.28
C ASP A 73 10.86 6.16 -26.36
N ASP A 74 9.90 6.82 -26.98
CA ASP A 74 9.84 8.28 -27.16
C ASP A 74 9.41 9.03 -25.91
N GLU A 75 8.80 8.34 -24.94
CA GLU A 75 8.36 8.91 -23.68
C GLU A 75 9.42 8.84 -22.57
N VAL A 76 10.48 8.04 -22.74
CA VAL A 76 11.56 7.94 -21.76
C VAL A 76 12.18 9.31 -21.50
N GLY A 77 12.20 9.73 -20.23
CA GLY A 77 12.73 11.04 -19.83
C GLY A 77 11.72 12.20 -19.83
N GLN A 78 10.49 11.98 -20.29
CA GLN A 78 9.42 12.98 -20.25
C GLN A 78 8.69 12.98 -18.90
N TYR A 79 9.29 13.57 -17.87
CA TYR A 79 8.76 13.56 -16.50
C TYR A 79 7.65 14.60 -16.24
N SER A 80 7.53 15.63 -17.08
CA SER A 80 6.49 16.65 -16.98
C SER A 80 5.08 16.04 -17.05
N GLN A 81 4.93 14.94 -17.82
CA GLN A 81 3.67 14.24 -17.97
C GLN A 81 3.12 13.72 -16.63
N VAL A 82 3.99 13.11 -15.80
CA VAL A 82 3.59 12.65 -14.46
C VAL A 82 3.06 13.81 -13.61
N TYR A 83 3.67 14.99 -13.72
CA TYR A 83 3.20 16.15 -12.98
C TYR A 83 1.82 16.61 -13.44
N GLU A 84 1.56 16.64 -14.75
CA GLU A 84 0.25 17.00 -15.32
C GLU A 84 -0.82 15.96 -14.95
N ASN A 85 -0.50 14.68 -15.01
CA ASN A 85 -1.40 13.60 -14.60
C ASN A 85 -1.77 13.75 -13.11
N GLN A 86 -0.78 13.97 -12.24
CA GLN A 86 -1.02 14.13 -10.81
C GLN A 86 -1.79 15.40 -10.44
N LYS A 87 -1.73 16.45 -11.25
CA LYS A 87 -2.54 17.66 -11.08
C LYS A 87 -4.05 17.37 -11.09
N ASN A 88 -4.46 16.38 -11.88
CA ASN A 88 -5.85 15.98 -12.05
C ASN A 88 -6.25 14.78 -11.17
N ASP A 89 -5.27 14.04 -10.62
CA ASP A 89 -5.50 12.97 -9.64
C ASP A 89 -5.67 13.54 -8.21
N VAL A 90 -5.51 12.72 -7.21
CA VAL A 90 -5.69 13.03 -5.77
C VAL A 90 -4.44 12.74 -4.92
N HIS A 91 -3.30 12.49 -5.56
CA HIS A 91 -2.05 12.12 -4.87
C HIS A 91 -0.87 13.00 -5.29
N PRO A 92 0.14 13.21 -4.41
CA PRO A 92 1.37 13.92 -4.76
C PRO A 92 2.27 13.12 -5.72
N PRO A 93 3.19 13.78 -6.48
CA PRO A 93 3.85 13.18 -7.64
C PRO A 93 5.07 12.32 -7.36
N LEU A 94 5.69 12.35 -6.18
CA LEU A 94 7.04 11.80 -5.97
C LEU A 94 7.14 10.29 -6.28
N TYR A 95 6.19 9.49 -5.82
CA TYR A 95 6.20 8.04 -6.09
C TYR A 95 6.06 7.74 -7.58
N TYR A 96 5.18 8.46 -8.26
CA TYR A 96 4.88 8.25 -9.68
C TYR A 96 6.07 8.66 -10.58
N LEU A 97 6.84 9.68 -10.18
CA LEU A 97 8.11 10.03 -10.83
C LEU A 97 9.14 8.90 -10.69
N ILE A 98 9.25 8.31 -9.49
CA ILE A 98 10.15 7.17 -9.26
C ILE A 98 9.68 5.95 -10.08
N LEU A 99 8.36 5.70 -10.11
CA LEU A 99 7.78 4.61 -10.89
C LEU A 99 8.04 4.78 -12.38
N ARG A 100 7.84 5.98 -12.94
CA ARG A 100 8.15 6.27 -14.36
C ARG A 100 9.62 6.02 -14.70
N ILE A 101 10.54 6.43 -13.83
CA ILE A 101 11.98 6.14 -14.02
C ILE A 101 12.21 4.62 -14.10
N ALA A 102 11.57 3.85 -13.21
CA ALA A 102 11.71 2.40 -13.19
C ALA A 102 11.07 1.74 -14.43
N MET A 103 9.89 2.21 -14.86
CA MET A 103 9.20 1.72 -16.06
C MET A 103 10.04 1.97 -17.33
N GLY A 104 10.82 3.04 -17.39
CA GLY A 104 11.74 3.31 -18.49
C GLY A 104 12.83 2.24 -18.70
N PHE A 105 13.07 1.35 -17.73
CA PHE A 105 13.95 0.17 -17.89
C PHE A 105 13.22 -1.06 -18.46
N SER A 106 11.88 -1.04 -18.55
CA SER A 106 11.03 -2.10 -19.10
C SER A 106 10.00 -1.50 -20.05
N LYS A 107 10.48 -0.70 -21.02
CA LYS A 107 9.68 0.05 -21.98
C LYS A 107 9.02 -0.82 -23.03
N ASN A 108 7.96 -0.30 -23.65
CA ASN A 108 7.19 -0.90 -24.74
C ASN A 108 6.44 -2.19 -24.39
N HIS A 109 6.64 -2.75 -23.19
CA HIS A 109 5.95 -3.96 -22.76
C HIS A 109 5.54 -3.88 -21.30
N TYR A 110 4.31 -4.28 -21.03
CA TYR A 110 3.83 -4.33 -19.65
C TYR A 110 4.65 -5.29 -18.80
N SER A 111 5.06 -4.81 -17.64
CA SER A 111 5.65 -5.61 -16.59
C SER A 111 5.29 -5.09 -15.20
N LYS A 112 4.90 -5.97 -14.29
CA LYS A 112 4.70 -5.64 -12.87
C LYS A 112 6.03 -5.34 -12.15
N TRP A 113 7.16 -5.81 -12.70
CA TRP A 113 8.44 -5.81 -12.01
C TRP A 113 9.04 -4.43 -11.76
N PRO A 114 8.96 -3.43 -12.62
CA PRO A 114 9.46 -2.09 -12.31
C PRO A 114 8.91 -1.55 -10.99
N GLY A 115 7.59 -1.62 -10.79
CA GLY A 115 6.94 -1.16 -9.56
C GLY A 115 7.28 -2.01 -8.35
N ILE A 116 7.31 -3.34 -8.49
CA ILE A 116 7.67 -4.26 -7.40
C ILE A 116 9.14 -4.07 -6.99
N VAL A 117 10.07 -3.92 -7.94
CA VAL A 117 11.51 -3.70 -7.66
C VAL A 117 11.72 -2.37 -6.93
N VAL A 118 11.03 -1.30 -7.34
CA VAL A 118 11.04 -0.02 -6.60
C VAL A 118 10.63 -0.24 -5.14
N ASN A 119 9.54 -0.95 -4.90
CA ASN A 119 9.06 -1.22 -3.55
C ASN A 119 10.00 -2.15 -2.77
N ILE A 120 10.63 -3.15 -3.40
CA ILE A 120 11.65 -4.01 -2.78
C ILE A 120 12.83 -3.14 -2.29
N ILE A 121 13.36 -2.28 -3.14
CA ILE A 121 14.47 -1.37 -2.77
C ILE A 121 14.05 -0.47 -1.61
N ILE A 122 12.86 0.11 -1.67
CA ILE A 122 12.31 0.93 -0.58
C ILE A 122 12.24 0.11 0.72
N TYR A 123 11.76 -1.13 0.68
CA TYR A 123 11.62 -1.97 1.85
C TYR A 123 12.95 -2.46 2.44
N MET A 124 14.01 -2.55 1.65
CA MET A 124 15.36 -2.74 2.20
C MET A 124 15.71 -1.58 3.15
N PHE A 125 15.44 -0.34 2.74
CA PHE A 125 15.64 0.83 3.61
C PHE A 125 14.66 0.87 4.79
N VAL A 126 13.39 0.48 4.59
CA VAL A 126 12.40 0.32 5.67
C VAL A 126 12.95 -0.58 6.77
N THR A 127 13.52 -1.73 6.42
CA THR A 127 14.10 -2.67 7.40
C THR A 127 15.31 -2.08 8.10
N VAL A 128 16.19 -1.38 7.38
CA VAL A 128 17.35 -0.71 7.99
C VAL A 128 16.91 0.39 8.97
N PHE A 129 15.97 1.26 8.59
CA PHE A 129 15.50 2.32 9.48
C PHE A 129 14.70 1.77 10.67
N MET A 130 13.92 0.71 10.48
CA MET A 130 13.26 0.00 11.56
C MET A 130 14.29 -0.58 12.54
N TYR A 131 15.36 -1.22 12.04
CA TYR A 131 16.47 -1.68 12.87
C TYR A 131 17.08 -0.54 13.68
N LEU A 132 17.41 0.59 13.06
CA LEU A 132 18.02 1.75 13.74
C LEU A 132 17.11 2.36 14.83
N ILE A 133 15.81 2.38 14.61
CA ILE A 133 14.80 2.81 15.61
C ILE A 133 14.76 1.83 16.77
N LEU A 134 14.67 0.53 16.47
CA LEU A 134 14.58 -0.52 17.50
C LEU A 134 15.86 -0.67 18.30
N GLU A 135 17.04 -0.51 17.69
CA GLU A 135 18.33 -0.49 18.40
C GLU A 135 18.33 0.60 19.48
N LYS A 136 17.84 1.80 19.16
CA LYS A 136 17.74 2.88 20.16
C LYS A 136 16.72 2.58 21.27
N ILE A 137 15.60 1.95 20.94
CA ILE A 137 14.58 1.57 21.92
C ILE A 137 15.11 0.47 22.85
N LEU A 138 15.89 -0.47 22.33
CA LEU A 138 16.38 -1.64 23.04
C LEU A 138 17.77 -1.44 23.69
N THR A 139 18.34 -0.23 23.65
CA THR A 139 19.73 0.06 24.07
C THR A 139 20.10 -0.50 25.46
N ASN A 140 19.16 -0.53 26.41
CA ASN A 140 19.39 -0.99 27.79
C ASN A 140 19.15 -2.50 27.97
N LYS A 141 18.98 -3.27 26.91
CA LYS A 141 18.74 -4.72 26.96
C LYS A 141 19.97 -5.52 26.59
N GLU A 142 19.98 -6.78 27.02
CA GLU A 142 21.00 -7.73 26.57
C GLU A 142 20.90 -7.94 25.07
N LYS A 143 22.02 -7.91 24.34
CA LYS A 143 22.12 -8.09 22.89
C LYS A 143 21.13 -7.20 22.10
N PRO A 144 21.15 -5.87 22.33
CA PRO A 144 20.12 -4.97 21.77
C PRO A 144 20.09 -4.98 20.24
N LYS A 145 21.24 -5.11 19.59
CA LYS A 145 21.36 -5.12 18.13
C LYS A 145 20.75 -6.37 17.51
N GLU A 146 21.01 -7.54 18.10
CA GLU A 146 20.47 -8.80 17.62
C GLU A 146 18.93 -8.83 17.76
N LYS A 147 18.39 -8.38 18.88
CA LYS A 147 16.94 -8.26 19.11
C LYS A 147 16.32 -7.28 18.12
N ALA A 148 16.94 -6.13 17.91
CA ALA A 148 16.48 -5.12 16.96
C ALA A 148 16.46 -5.64 15.52
N MET A 149 17.48 -6.40 15.11
CA MET A 149 17.55 -7.02 13.77
C MET A 149 16.43 -8.03 13.55
N ILE A 150 16.22 -8.94 14.51
CA ILE A 150 15.16 -9.95 14.44
C ILE A 150 13.79 -9.26 14.33
N LEU A 151 13.54 -8.29 15.20
CA LEU A 151 12.24 -7.61 15.21
C LEU A 151 12.01 -6.75 13.96
N ALA A 152 13.04 -6.07 13.45
CA ALA A 152 12.97 -5.32 12.20
C ALA A 152 12.70 -6.26 11.01
N PHE A 153 13.37 -7.39 10.93
CA PHE A 153 13.13 -8.39 9.89
C PHE A 153 11.71 -8.92 9.94
N VAL A 154 11.23 -9.40 11.10
CA VAL A 154 9.88 -9.96 11.22
C VAL A 154 8.82 -8.91 10.91
N SER A 155 8.98 -7.66 11.39
CA SER A 155 8.04 -6.58 11.07
C SER A 155 7.96 -6.26 9.58
N SER A 156 9.02 -6.52 8.81
CA SER A 156 9.09 -6.25 7.38
C SER A 156 8.56 -7.40 6.49
N ILE A 157 8.24 -8.55 7.08
CA ILE A 157 7.69 -9.72 6.36
C ILE A 157 6.33 -10.18 6.88
N THR A 158 5.61 -9.34 7.64
CA THR A 158 4.19 -9.56 7.94
C THR A 158 3.36 -9.47 6.65
N MET A 159 2.15 -10.03 6.63
CA MET A 159 1.28 -9.96 5.45
C MET A 159 1.01 -8.53 5.00
N ALA A 160 0.86 -7.58 5.93
CA ALA A 160 0.73 -6.15 5.59
C ALA A 160 1.97 -5.61 4.88
N SER A 161 3.18 -6.01 5.31
CA SER A 161 4.44 -5.62 4.69
C SER A 161 4.62 -6.28 3.32
N LEU A 162 4.31 -7.57 3.19
CA LEU A 162 4.34 -8.28 1.91
C LEU A 162 3.35 -7.68 0.91
N THR A 163 2.12 -7.37 1.37
CA THR A 163 1.13 -6.64 0.55
C THR A 163 1.71 -5.31 0.08
N ASN A 164 2.31 -4.53 0.97
CA ASN A 164 2.86 -3.21 0.65
C ASN A 164 4.02 -3.28 -0.37
N VAL A 165 4.80 -4.35 -0.35
CA VAL A 165 5.89 -4.58 -1.33
C VAL A 165 5.35 -4.87 -2.73
N ILE A 166 4.36 -5.77 -2.84
CA ILE A 166 3.82 -6.17 -4.14
C ILE A 166 2.72 -5.23 -4.67
N TYR A 167 2.28 -4.26 -3.87
CA TYR A 167 1.30 -3.26 -4.25
C TYR A 167 1.98 -2.06 -4.90
N ILE A 168 1.82 -1.89 -6.21
CA ILE A 168 2.48 -0.82 -7.00
C ILE A 168 1.80 0.52 -6.71
N ARG A 169 2.01 1.02 -5.48
CA ARG A 169 1.47 2.29 -4.95
C ARG A 169 2.45 2.93 -3.98
N MET A 170 2.23 4.19 -3.68
CA MET A 170 3.09 5.05 -2.85
C MET A 170 3.22 4.65 -1.38
N TYR A 171 2.51 3.62 -0.90
CA TYR A 171 2.46 3.30 0.53
C TYR A 171 3.79 2.76 1.08
N ALA A 172 4.57 2.03 0.25
CA ALA A 172 5.93 1.61 0.61
C ALA A 172 6.83 2.82 0.88
N LEU A 173 6.81 3.82 -0.01
CA LEU A 173 7.58 5.05 0.13
C LEU A 173 7.10 5.89 1.33
N SER A 174 5.80 5.93 1.58
CA SER A 174 5.22 6.58 2.76
C SER A 174 5.69 5.92 4.07
N THR A 175 5.76 4.56 4.11
CA THR A 175 6.34 3.81 5.23
C THR A 175 7.78 4.23 5.49
N LEU A 176 8.60 4.29 4.45
CA LEU A 176 10.00 4.70 4.56
C LEU A 176 10.13 6.14 5.09
N ASN A 177 9.35 7.07 4.56
CA ASN A 177 9.38 8.47 5.01
C ASN A 177 9.00 8.62 6.49
N ILE A 178 7.99 7.87 6.98
CA ILE A 178 7.63 7.83 8.41
C ILE A 178 8.81 7.35 9.24
N LEU A 179 9.50 6.28 8.83
CA LEU A 179 10.63 5.72 9.59
C LEU A 179 11.85 6.64 9.58
N ILE A 180 12.19 7.23 8.43
CA ILE A 180 13.29 8.22 8.33
C ILE A 180 13.00 9.40 9.25
N THR A 181 11.80 9.97 9.15
CA THR A 181 11.38 11.10 9.98
C THR A 181 11.44 10.76 11.46
N THR A 182 10.94 9.59 11.86
CA THR A 182 10.99 9.09 13.24
C THR A 182 12.43 8.97 13.73
N TYR A 183 13.30 8.33 12.96
CA TYR A 183 14.71 8.13 13.33
C TYR A 183 15.47 9.47 13.49
N LEU A 184 15.26 10.41 12.56
CA LEU A 184 15.88 11.73 12.63
C LEU A 184 15.41 12.50 13.87
N HIS A 185 14.14 12.42 14.23
CA HIS A 185 13.60 13.01 15.45
C HIS A 185 14.14 12.32 16.73
N MET A 186 14.34 11.00 16.71
CA MET A 186 15.03 10.32 17.83
C MET A 186 16.48 10.82 17.98
N LYS A 187 17.18 11.07 16.87
CA LYS A 187 18.51 11.71 16.89
C LYS A 187 18.45 13.15 17.44
N LEU A 188 17.38 13.88 17.12
CA LEU A 188 17.17 15.22 17.64
C LEU A 188 16.92 15.21 19.17
N LEU A 189 16.27 14.17 19.70
CA LEU A 189 16.12 13.95 21.16
C LEU A 189 17.45 13.69 21.86
N ASP A 190 18.42 13.12 21.16
CA ASP A 190 19.76 12.84 21.70
C ASP A 190 20.72 14.03 21.59
N SER A 191 20.34 15.05 20.83
CA SER A 191 21.20 16.21 20.59
C SER A 191 21.04 17.25 21.71
N GLU A 192 22.10 17.50 22.45
CA GLU A 192 22.13 18.54 23.49
C GLU A 192 22.15 19.95 22.90
N LYS A 193 22.73 20.09 21.72
CA LYS A 193 22.88 21.38 21.01
C LYS A 193 22.12 21.37 19.70
N LEU A 194 21.79 22.57 19.21
CA LEU A 194 21.18 22.75 17.89
C LEU A 194 22.09 22.17 16.81
N ASN A 195 21.54 21.22 16.06
CA ASN A 195 22.24 20.53 14.97
C ASN A 195 21.57 20.86 13.64
N TYR A 196 22.11 21.82 12.90
CA TYR A 196 21.55 22.26 11.62
C TYR A 196 21.52 21.16 10.55
N LYS A 197 22.53 20.28 10.50
CA LYS A 197 22.54 19.15 9.55
C LYS A 197 21.37 18.22 9.80
N LEU A 198 21.04 18.00 11.07
CA LEU A 198 19.89 17.17 11.46
C LEU A 198 18.57 17.86 11.14
N LEU A 199 18.46 19.17 11.34
CA LEU A 199 17.28 19.95 10.95
C LEU A 199 17.08 19.92 9.44
N ILE A 200 18.13 20.08 8.63
CA ILE A 200 18.05 19.94 7.16
C ILE A 200 17.54 18.54 6.79
N GLY A 201 18.10 17.49 7.39
CA GLY A 201 17.61 16.11 7.17
C GLY A 201 16.14 15.93 7.51
N ILE A 202 15.67 16.51 8.63
CA ILE A 202 14.26 16.53 9.03
C ILE A 202 13.42 17.29 7.99
N GLY A 203 13.85 18.46 7.55
CA GLY A 203 13.17 19.25 6.51
C GLY A 203 13.04 18.50 5.19
N LEU A 204 14.12 17.85 4.75
CA LEU A 204 14.11 17.03 3.52
C LEU A 204 13.18 15.81 3.65
N SER A 205 13.17 15.13 4.82
CA SER A 205 12.25 14.02 5.03
C SER A 205 10.79 14.48 5.11
N ALA A 206 10.52 15.65 5.69
CA ALA A 206 9.20 16.26 5.72
C ALA A 206 8.71 16.62 4.31
N LEU A 207 9.59 17.21 3.49
CA LEU A 207 9.32 17.52 2.09
C LEU A 207 9.01 16.26 1.27
N ALA A 208 9.88 15.25 1.34
CA ALA A 208 9.70 14.00 0.60
C ALA A 208 8.41 13.27 1.01
N GLY A 209 8.11 13.19 2.30
CA GLY A 209 6.87 12.58 2.79
C GLY A 209 5.62 13.32 2.34
N SER A 210 5.63 14.66 2.36
CA SER A 210 4.53 15.51 1.90
C SER A 210 4.26 15.34 0.40
N LEU A 211 5.32 15.16 -0.41
CA LEU A 211 5.23 14.89 -1.84
C LEU A 211 4.95 13.42 -2.19
N THR A 212 4.85 12.54 -1.17
CA THR A 212 4.53 11.10 -1.35
C THR A 212 3.07 10.80 -1.07
N HIS A 213 2.53 11.21 0.10
CA HIS A 213 1.17 10.89 0.51
C HIS A 213 0.64 11.86 1.57
N TYR A 214 -0.56 12.40 1.40
CA TYR A 214 -1.11 13.41 2.32
C TYR A 214 -1.33 12.89 3.75
N TYR A 215 -1.63 11.62 3.95
CA TYR A 215 -1.79 11.06 5.31
C TYR A 215 -0.48 11.07 6.12
N TYR A 216 0.68 11.13 5.46
CA TYR A 216 1.96 11.34 6.16
C TYR A 216 1.94 12.60 7.02
N LEU A 217 1.21 13.64 6.59
CA LEU A 217 1.09 14.89 7.33
C LEU A 217 0.45 14.70 8.71
N PHE A 218 -0.41 13.71 8.90
CA PHE A 218 -0.98 13.40 10.23
C PHE A 218 0.11 12.97 11.20
N TYR A 219 1.00 12.08 10.76
CA TYR A 219 2.13 11.64 11.57
C TYR A 219 3.10 12.79 11.87
N LEU A 220 3.44 13.57 10.85
CA LEU A 220 4.37 14.68 10.92
C LEU A 220 3.84 15.80 11.85
N ALA A 221 2.56 16.14 11.75
CA ALA A 221 1.93 17.18 12.57
C ALA A 221 1.96 16.83 14.06
N MET A 222 1.64 15.58 14.42
CA MET A 222 1.69 15.15 15.82
C MET A 222 3.13 15.12 16.34
N LEU A 223 4.08 14.69 15.51
CA LEU A 223 5.49 14.70 15.88
C LEU A 223 6.00 16.14 16.09
N TYR A 224 5.60 17.07 15.21
CA TYR A 224 5.88 18.50 15.38
C TYR A 224 5.34 19.03 16.71
N LEU A 225 4.08 18.76 17.03
CA LEU A 225 3.45 19.21 18.28
C LEU A 225 4.19 18.69 19.52
N LEU A 226 4.58 17.43 19.53
CA LEU A 226 5.32 16.84 20.65
C LEU A 226 6.69 17.52 20.85
N PHE A 227 7.41 17.85 19.79
CA PHE A 227 8.68 18.56 19.86
C PHE A 227 8.50 20.03 20.24
N ALA A 228 7.50 20.70 19.72
CA ALA A 228 7.16 22.07 20.10
C ALA A 228 6.84 22.16 21.60
N ILE A 229 5.97 21.28 22.11
CA ILE A 229 5.66 21.19 23.54
C ILE A 229 6.91 20.91 24.38
N LYS A 230 7.80 20.01 23.91
CA LYS A 230 9.08 19.72 24.58
C LYS A 230 9.91 21.00 24.70
N TYR A 231 10.16 21.71 23.61
CA TYR A 231 10.98 22.91 23.60
C TYR A 231 10.39 24.06 24.42
N ILE A 232 9.06 24.22 24.44
CA ILE A 232 8.36 25.19 25.30
C ILE A 232 8.59 24.85 26.77
N LYS A 233 8.38 23.58 27.17
CA LYS A 233 8.60 23.13 28.56
C LYS A 233 10.05 23.29 29.03
N GLU A 234 10.98 23.09 28.12
CA GLU A 234 12.43 23.24 28.37
C GLU A 234 12.88 24.72 28.26
N LYS A 235 11.96 25.64 27.93
CA LYS A 235 12.26 27.06 27.68
C LYS A 235 13.33 27.28 26.60
N ASN A 236 13.48 26.32 25.68
CA ASN A 236 14.46 26.35 24.61
C ASN A 236 13.86 26.97 23.33
N PHE A 237 13.57 28.24 23.39
CA PHE A 237 12.92 28.97 22.28
C PHE A 237 13.78 29.05 21.03
N LYS A 238 15.12 29.03 21.15
CA LYS A 238 16.01 28.98 20.00
C LYS A 238 15.80 27.72 19.17
N ASN A 239 15.77 26.57 19.81
CA ASN A 239 15.52 25.30 19.11
C ASN A 239 14.09 25.24 18.56
N LEU A 240 13.11 25.76 19.28
CA LEU A 240 11.72 25.85 18.82
C LEU A 240 11.63 26.66 17.52
N ILE A 241 12.24 27.86 17.47
CA ILE A 241 12.20 28.73 16.28
C ILE A 241 12.82 28.01 15.08
N TRP A 242 14.05 27.51 15.20
CA TRP A 242 14.74 26.84 14.09
C TRP A 242 14.01 25.56 13.64
N TYR A 243 13.46 24.79 14.55
CA TYR A 243 12.66 23.63 14.24
C TYR A 243 11.37 24.02 13.49
N THR A 244 10.66 25.04 13.95
CA THR A 244 9.45 25.57 13.29
C THR A 244 9.77 26.14 11.90
N VAL A 245 10.87 26.88 11.77
CA VAL A 245 11.34 27.39 10.46
C VAL A 245 11.62 26.23 9.52
N THR A 246 12.29 25.18 9.99
CA THR A 246 12.57 23.98 9.18
C THR A 246 11.29 23.32 8.67
N MET A 247 10.32 23.09 9.57
CA MET A 247 9.06 22.47 9.22
C MET A 247 8.20 23.34 8.29
N GLY A 248 8.15 24.64 8.58
CA GLY A 248 7.46 25.62 7.73
C GLY A 248 8.06 25.74 6.33
N SER A 249 9.40 25.78 6.25
CA SER A 249 10.09 25.79 4.95
C SER A 249 9.82 24.53 4.13
N ALA A 250 9.81 23.35 4.76
CA ALA A 250 9.45 22.10 4.07
C ALA A 250 8.02 22.14 3.54
N GLY A 251 7.06 22.67 4.32
CA GLY A 251 5.68 22.85 3.89
C GLY A 251 5.55 23.83 2.72
N ILE A 252 6.20 25.00 2.82
CA ILE A 252 6.19 26.02 1.76
C ILE A 252 6.81 25.45 0.47
N LEU A 253 7.95 24.74 0.57
CA LEU A 253 8.59 24.12 -0.59
C LEU A 253 7.72 23.02 -1.20
N SER A 254 7.03 22.21 -0.38
CA SER A 254 6.09 21.21 -0.88
C SER A 254 4.97 21.83 -1.70
N LEU A 255 4.39 22.94 -1.21
CA LEU A 255 3.35 23.68 -1.92
C LEU A 255 3.89 24.43 -3.16
N ALA A 256 5.14 24.91 -3.12
CA ALA A 256 5.76 25.53 -4.29
C ALA A 256 6.05 24.50 -5.40
N ILE A 257 6.46 23.28 -5.03
CA ILE A 257 6.70 22.18 -5.96
C ILE A 257 5.39 21.63 -6.51
N PHE A 258 4.37 21.45 -5.67
CA PHE A 258 3.08 20.90 -6.06
C PHE A 258 1.91 21.66 -5.43
N PRO A 259 1.51 22.82 -5.98
CA PRO A 259 0.47 23.69 -5.39
C PRO A 259 -0.93 23.06 -5.42
N TYR A 260 -1.16 22.09 -6.29
CA TYR A 260 -2.43 21.35 -6.40
C TYR A 260 -2.77 20.55 -5.15
N SER A 261 -1.80 20.31 -4.26
CA SER A 261 -2.01 19.67 -2.95
C SER A 261 -3.12 20.35 -2.13
N ILE A 262 -3.26 21.68 -2.21
CA ILE A 262 -4.33 22.41 -1.50
C ILE A 262 -5.71 22.00 -2.04
N LYS A 263 -5.87 21.95 -3.37
CA LYS A 263 -7.11 21.51 -4.01
C LYS A 263 -7.44 20.06 -3.61
N HIS A 264 -6.46 19.16 -3.67
CA HIS A 264 -6.65 17.74 -3.36
C HIS A 264 -7.07 17.51 -1.90
N MET A 265 -6.45 18.21 -0.94
CA MET A 265 -6.71 18.02 0.49
C MET A 265 -8.03 18.65 0.96
N PHE A 266 -8.39 19.83 0.44
CA PHE A 266 -9.48 20.63 1.03
C PHE A 266 -10.71 20.77 0.13
N PHE A 267 -10.54 20.77 -1.19
CA PHE A 267 -11.61 21.04 -2.13
C PHE A 267 -12.01 19.83 -2.99
N GLY A 268 -11.23 18.74 -2.93
CA GLY A 268 -11.56 17.49 -3.60
C GLY A 268 -12.63 16.68 -2.85
N TYR A 269 -13.26 15.75 -3.53
CA TYR A 269 -14.30 14.87 -2.98
C TYR A 269 -13.86 14.10 -1.73
N ARG A 270 -12.56 13.86 -1.56
CA ARG A 270 -11.99 13.16 -0.40
C ARG A 270 -11.95 14.03 0.86
N GLY A 271 -11.80 15.36 0.73
CA GLY A 271 -11.75 16.28 1.87
C GLY A 271 -13.12 16.62 2.47
N GLN A 272 -14.15 16.67 1.62
CA GLN A 272 -15.48 17.15 2.03
C GLN A 272 -16.21 16.24 3.02
N GLY A 273 -15.96 14.92 3.01
CA GLY A 273 -16.63 13.95 3.88
C GLY A 273 -16.01 13.75 5.28
N VAL A 274 -14.84 14.35 5.57
CA VAL A 274 -14.09 14.06 6.81
C VAL A 274 -14.79 14.61 8.05
N ILE A 275 -15.30 15.84 7.98
CA ILE A 275 -15.93 16.49 9.13
C ILE A 275 -17.24 15.79 9.51
N SER A 276 -18.06 15.40 8.53
CA SER A 276 -19.31 14.67 8.78
C SER A 276 -19.06 13.32 9.45
N LYS A 277 -18.02 12.60 9.04
CA LYS A 277 -17.63 11.31 9.66
C LYS A 277 -17.12 11.48 11.10
N LEU A 278 -16.44 12.58 11.42
CA LEU A 278 -16.01 12.88 12.79
C LEU A 278 -17.19 13.13 13.73
N MET A 279 -18.29 13.67 13.23
CA MET A 279 -19.49 13.95 14.01
C MET A 279 -20.38 12.72 14.20
N ASP A 280 -20.20 11.68 13.37
CA ASP A 280 -20.90 10.37 13.49
C ASP A 280 -20.07 9.40 14.33
N VAL A 281 -20.23 9.46 15.64
CA VAL A 281 -19.50 8.62 16.60
C VAL A 281 -19.67 7.11 16.34
N PRO A 282 -20.88 6.56 16.07
CA PRO A 282 -21.06 5.18 15.71
C PRO A 282 -20.27 4.76 14.48
N GLN A 283 -20.31 5.53 13.40
CA GLN A 283 -19.56 5.26 12.18
C GLN A 283 -18.04 5.32 12.42
N PHE A 284 -17.58 6.28 13.20
CA PHE A 284 -16.19 6.40 13.62
C PHE A 284 -15.70 5.16 14.38
N LEU A 285 -16.45 4.71 15.40
CA LEU A 285 -16.09 3.50 16.17
C LEU A 285 -16.10 2.25 15.29
N GLN A 286 -17.07 2.13 14.39
CA GLN A 286 -17.12 1.03 13.42
C GLN A 286 -15.86 1.03 12.49
N SER A 287 -15.44 2.21 12.04
CA SER A 287 -14.23 2.35 11.22
C SER A 287 -12.98 1.91 11.97
N ILE A 288 -12.80 2.37 13.22
CA ILE A 288 -11.71 1.92 14.09
C ILE A 288 -11.70 0.39 14.23
N PHE A 289 -12.87 -0.21 14.53
CA PHE A 289 -12.97 -1.66 14.71
C PHE A 289 -12.62 -2.43 13.43
N LYS A 290 -13.10 -2.00 12.27
CA LYS A 290 -12.79 -2.63 10.98
C LYS A 290 -11.28 -2.53 10.66
N TYR A 291 -10.63 -1.40 10.94
CA TYR A 291 -9.19 -1.29 10.80
C TYR A 291 -8.40 -2.16 11.78
N LEU A 292 -8.88 -2.34 13.01
CA LEU A 292 -8.28 -3.29 13.95
C LEU A 292 -8.37 -4.73 13.43
N ILE A 293 -9.47 -5.10 12.76
CA ILE A 293 -9.58 -6.39 12.08
C ILE A 293 -8.53 -6.50 10.94
N LYS A 294 -8.36 -5.47 10.12
CA LYS A 294 -7.32 -5.46 9.06
C LYS A 294 -5.91 -5.62 9.67
N ILE A 295 -5.61 -4.93 10.77
CA ILE A 295 -4.34 -5.09 11.49
C ILE A 295 -4.22 -6.51 12.07
N HIS A 296 -5.29 -7.07 12.63
CA HIS A 296 -5.31 -8.46 13.10
C HIS A 296 -4.93 -9.44 11.99
N CYS A 297 -5.61 -9.34 10.84
CA CYS A 297 -5.41 -10.27 9.73
C CYS A 297 -4.03 -10.13 9.08
N PHE A 298 -3.62 -8.91 8.75
CA PHE A 298 -2.44 -8.68 7.93
C PHE A 298 -1.23 -8.15 8.69
N GLY A 299 -1.44 -7.32 9.72
CA GLY A 299 -0.35 -6.79 10.55
C GLY A 299 0.23 -7.83 11.49
N PHE A 300 -0.59 -8.71 12.04
CA PHE A 300 -0.23 -9.77 12.99
C PHE A 300 -0.55 -11.17 12.49
N ASN A 301 -0.83 -11.34 11.22
CA ASN A 301 -1.06 -12.64 10.60
C ASN A 301 -2.11 -13.49 11.38
N ASN A 302 -3.24 -12.88 11.75
CA ASN A 302 -4.33 -13.44 12.57
C ASN A 302 -3.98 -13.74 14.05
N PHE A 303 -2.87 -13.21 14.57
CA PHE A 303 -2.44 -13.47 15.94
C PHE A 303 -2.69 -12.34 16.94
N MET A 304 -3.14 -11.14 16.49
CA MET A 304 -3.25 -9.94 17.34
C MET A 304 -4.12 -10.15 18.58
N PHE A 305 -5.30 -10.74 18.46
CA PHE A 305 -6.21 -10.89 19.61
C PHE A 305 -5.67 -11.85 20.65
N ILE A 306 -5.00 -12.93 20.24
CA ILE A 306 -4.30 -13.85 21.16
C ILE A 306 -3.18 -13.08 21.87
N MET A 307 -2.39 -12.32 21.16
CA MET A 307 -1.33 -11.49 21.74
C MET A 307 -1.87 -10.44 22.71
N LEU A 308 -2.98 -9.77 22.40
CA LEU A 308 -3.64 -8.84 23.32
C LEU A 308 -4.13 -9.55 24.58
N GLY A 309 -4.62 -10.78 24.49
CA GLY A 309 -4.96 -11.62 25.64
C GLY A 309 -3.74 -11.91 26.51
N ILE A 310 -2.61 -12.27 25.91
CA ILE A 310 -1.34 -12.48 26.63
C ILE A 310 -0.88 -11.18 27.32
N ILE A 311 -0.92 -10.06 26.61
CA ILE A 311 -0.58 -8.74 27.14
C ILE A 311 -1.46 -8.39 28.33
N PHE A 312 -2.78 -8.60 28.23
CA PHE A 312 -3.75 -8.33 29.30
C PHE A 312 -3.44 -9.14 30.55
N VAL A 313 -3.23 -10.46 30.40
CA VAL A 313 -2.84 -11.34 31.53
C VAL A 313 -1.50 -10.89 32.14
N ALA A 314 -0.52 -10.55 31.30
CA ALA A 314 0.78 -10.07 31.76
C ALA A 314 0.68 -8.74 32.52
N ILE A 315 -0.19 -7.83 32.11
CA ILE A 315 -0.47 -6.57 32.85
C ILE A 315 -1.03 -6.89 34.24
N ILE A 316 -2.05 -7.73 34.34
CA ILE A 316 -2.67 -8.11 35.64
C ILE A 316 -1.61 -8.73 36.56
N CYS A 317 -0.84 -9.70 36.05
CA CYS A 317 0.22 -10.34 36.82
C CYS A 317 1.31 -9.35 37.29
N ASN A 318 1.71 -8.39 36.44
CA ASN A 318 2.68 -7.35 36.82
C ASN A 318 2.11 -6.41 37.90
N LEU A 319 0.85 -6.03 37.82
CA LEU A 319 0.19 -5.19 38.83
C LEU A 319 0.12 -5.91 40.17
N ILE A 320 -0.21 -7.22 40.18
CA ILE A 320 -0.28 -8.03 41.41
C ILE A 320 1.11 -8.20 42.01
N LYS A 321 2.12 -8.61 41.20
CA LYS A 321 3.47 -8.95 41.67
C LYS A 321 4.33 -7.72 41.96
N ASN A 322 4.34 -6.75 41.04
CA ASN A 322 5.32 -5.67 41.02
C ASN A 322 4.71 -4.29 41.34
N LYS A 323 3.37 -4.19 41.48
CA LYS A 323 2.62 -2.93 41.62
C LYS A 323 2.90 -1.89 40.51
N LYS A 324 3.43 -2.34 39.38
CA LYS A 324 3.79 -1.53 38.19
C LYS A 324 3.44 -2.29 36.92
N ILE A 325 3.07 -1.54 35.85
CA ILE A 325 2.76 -2.13 34.56
C ILE A 325 4.05 -2.41 33.78
N VAL A 326 4.96 -1.44 33.73
CA VAL A 326 6.25 -1.54 33.02
C VAL A 326 7.34 -0.89 33.87
N ASN A 327 8.51 -1.51 33.94
CA ASN A 327 9.59 -1.08 34.81
C ASN A 327 10.44 0.08 34.25
N GLU A 328 10.52 0.26 32.94
CA GLU A 328 11.36 1.28 32.32
C GLU A 328 10.56 2.24 31.43
N LYS A 329 10.81 3.56 31.58
CA LYS A 329 10.30 4.59 30.67
C LYS A 329 11.37 4.89 29.63
N ASN A 330 11.25 4.32 28.44
CA ASN A 330 12.09 4.70 27.32
C ASN A 330 11.71 6.08 26.80
N LYS A 331 12.69 7.00 26.70
CA LYS A 331 12.44 8.40 26.28
C LYS A 331 11.89 8.55 24.87
N TYR A 332 12.13 7.56 24.00
CA TYR A 332 11.74 7.60 22.59
C TYR A 332 10.29 7.14 22.36
N THR A 333 9.79 6.21 23.17
CA THR A 333 8.52 5.51 22.88
C THR A 333 7.33 6.45 22.73
N LYS A 334 7.23 7.51 23.55
CA LYS A 334 6.14 8.50 23.42
C LYS A 334 6.14 9.23 22.06
N PHE A 335 7.35 9.49 21.49
CA PHE A 335 7.51 10.16 20.20
C PHE A 335 7.31 9.24 19.00
N ILE A 336 7.05 7.96 19.24
CA ILE A 336 6.71 6.97 18.23
C ILE A 336 5.25 6.55 18.41
N VAL A 337 4.86 6.16 19.62
CA VAL A 337 3.51 5.66 19.93
C VAL A 337 2.44 6.72 19.65
N ILE A 338 2.62 7.95 20.15
CA ILE A 338 1.60 9.00 20.01
C ILE A 338 1.38 9.38 18.54
N PRO A 339 2.40 9.66 17.71
CA PRO A 339 2.20 9.94 16.29
C PRO A 339 1.62 8.75 15.52
N THR A 340 2.01 7.51 15.87
CA THR A 340 1.48 6.29 15.25
C THR A 340 -0.02 6.14 15.53
N LEU A 341 -0.45 6.30 16.79
CA LEU A 341 -1.86 6.25 17.18
C LEU A 341 -2.65 7.39 16.57
N PHE A 342 -2.10 8.60 16.55
CA PHE A 342 -2.74 9.74 15.93
C PHE A 342 -2.95 9.55 14.43
N TYR A 343 -1.92 9.04 13.73
CA TYR A 343 -2.05 8.65 12.33
C TYR A 343 -3.18 7.64 12.14
N PHE A 344 -3.18 6.55 12.92
CA PHE A 344 -4.18 5.50 12.84
C PHE A 344 -5.61 6.04 13.04
N VAL A 345 -5.83 6.85 14.08
CA VAL A 345 -7.14 7.44 14.38
C VAL A 345 -7.60 8.38 13.27
N LEU A 346 -6.72 9.27 12.79
CA LEU A 346 -7.10 10.22 11.74
C LEU A 346 -7.33 9.52 10.39
N VAL A 347 -6.56 8.49 10.06
CA VAL A 347 -6.80 7.69 8.86
C VAL A 347 -8.14 6.95 8.96
N ALA A 348 -8.50 6.41 10.12
CA ALA A 348 -9.79 5.74 10.32
C ALA A 348 -11.00 6.67 10.08
N VAL A 349 -10.81 7.98 10.28
CA VAL A 349 -11.82 9.01 9.99
C VAL A 349 -11.74 9.49 8.55
N ALA A 350 -10.53 9.84 8.09
CA ALA A 350 -10.33 10.54 6.83
C ALA A 350 -10.40 9.64 5.59
N SER A 351 -10.21 8.32 5.75
CA SER A 351 -10.22 7.42 4.59
C SER A 351 -11.63 7.28 4.00
N PRO A 352 -11.76 7.32 2.67
CA PRO A 352 -13.05 7.16 2.00
C PRO A 352 -13.60 5.75 2.14
N TRP A 353 -12.72 4.75 2.12
CA TRP A 353 -13.01 3.32 2.31
C TRP A 353 -12.14 2.73 3.40
N ILE A 354 -12.54 1.57 3.94
CA ILE A 354 -11.77 0.87 4.99
C ILE A 354 -10.89 -0.18 4.31
N GLU A 355 -9.71 0.26 3.87
CA GLU A 355 -8.75 -0.56 3.16
C GLU A 355 -7.40 -0.62 3.88
N LEU A 356 -6.76 -1.79 3.87
CA LEU A 356 -5.47 -2.01 4.52
C LEU A 356 -4.42 -0.99 4.08
N ARG A 357 -4.41 -0.62 2.81
CA ARG A 357 -3.44 0.30 2.19
C ARG A 357 -3.25 1.62 2.95
N TYR A 358 -4.31 2.17 3.54
CA TYR A 358 -4.23 3.47 4.23
C TYR A 358 -3.49 3.39 5.57
N ILE A 359 -3.44 2.20 6.21
CA ILE A 359 -2.72 2.00 7.49
C ILE A 359 -1.40 1.25 7.32
N MET A 360 -1.09 0.69 6.14
CA MET A 360 0.20 0.04 5.86
C MET A 360 1.41 0.87 6.30
N PRO A 361 1.44 2.21 6.12
CA PRO A 361 2.60 3.00 6.50
C PRO A 361 3.01 2.90 7.96
N VAL A 362 2.10 2.53 8.85
CA VAL A 362 2.36 2.40 10.30
C VAL A 362 2.23 0.97 10.82
N CYS A 363 1.77 0.00 10.02
CA CYS A 363 1.58 -1.39 10.48
C CYS A 363 2.86 -2.01 11.06
N GLY A 364 4.00 -1.82 10.39
CA GLY A 364 5.29 -2.32 10.89
C GLY A 364 5.71 -1.71 12.22
N LEU A 365 5.44 -0.41 12.43
CA LEU A 365 5.67 0.25 13.72
C LEU A 365 4.73 -0.27 14.81
N ILE A 366 3.42 -0.41 14.50
CA ILE A 366 2.43 -0.97 15.44
C ILE A 366 2.86 -2.37 15.87
N PHE A 367 3.24 -3.21 14.90
CA PHE A 367 3.73 -4.56 15.18
C PHE A 367 4.97 -4.55 16.08
N ALA A 368 6.00 -3.79 15.70
CA ALA A 368 7.26 -3.73 16.43
C ALA A 368 7.08 -3.19 17.86
N LEU A 369 6.26 -2.17 18.06
CA LEU A 369 5.93 -1.61 19.37
C LEU A 369 5.15 -2.60 20.22
N ALA A 370 4.18 -3.31 19.65
CA ALA A 370 3.39 -4.29 20.38
C ALA A 370 4.26 -5.45 20.88
N ILE A 371 5.16 -5.98 20.05
CA ILE A 371 6.13 -7.01 20.46
C ILE A 371 7.13 -6.46 21.50
N TYR A 372 7.59 -5.23 21.35
CA TYR A 372 8.46 -4.58 22.35
C TYR A 372 7.77 -4.50 23.72
N TYR A 373 6.51 -4.04 23.79
CA TYR A 373 5.76 -3.95 25.04
C TYR A 373 5.42 -5.33 25.61
N LEU A 374 5.11 -6.31 24.78
CA LEU A 374 4.95 -7.70 25.20
C LEU A 374 6.23 -8.20 25.88
N TYR A 375 7.38 -7.98 25.24
CA TYR A 375 8.69 -8.34 25.81
C TYR A 375 8.94 -7.66 27.16
N GLU A 376 8.67 -6.34 27.30
CA GLU A 376 8.85 -5.60 28.55
C GLU A 376 7.96 -6.14 29.68
N LEU A 377 6.71 -6.46 29.39
CA LEU A 377 5.78 -7.04 30.36
C LEU A 377 6.23 -8.43 30.82
N LEU A 378 6.63 -9.29 29.89
CA LEU A 378 7.15 -10.61 30.20
C LEU A 378 8.46 -10.53 31.00
N ASN A 379 9.35 -9.59 30.66
CA ASN A 379 10.61 -9.37 31.35
C ASN A 379 10.39 -8.96 32.82
N GLY A 380 9.39 -8.12 33.08
CA GLY A 380 9.00 -7.76 34.45
C GLY A 380 8.49 -8.93 35.28
N LEU A 381 7.92 -9.96 34.66
CA LEU A 381 7.34 -11.12 35.35
C LEU A 381 8.32 -12.29 35.52
N LEU A 382 9.03 -12.64 34.44
CA LEU A 382 9.73 -13.91 34.27
C LEU A 382 11.26 -13.76 34.20
N GLY A 383 11.74 -12.50 34.06
CA GLY A 383 13.13 -12.18 33.79
C GLY A 383 13.51 -12.36 32.32
N GLU A 384 14.71 -11.89 31.98
CA GLU A 384 15.14 -11.66 30.59
C GLU A 384 15.24 -12.97 29.77
N LYS A 385 15.75 -14.04 30.32
CA LYS A 385 15.95 -15.31 29.60
C LYS A 385 14.62 -15.93 29.14
N ALA A 386 13.65 -16.03 30.07
CA ALA A 386 12.33 -16.59 29.75
C ALA A 386 11.57 -15.70 28.77
N SER A 387 11.67 -14.39 28.93
CA SER A 387 11.02 -13.42 28.04
C SER A 387 11.58 -13.47 26.62
N ASN A 388 12.88 -13.65 26.44
CA ASN A 388 13.50 -13.86 25.13
C ASN A 388 12.92 -15.10 24.45
N ILE A 389 12.84 -16.24 25.17
CA ILE A 389 12.31 -17.50 24.62
C ILE A 389 10.86 -17.34 24.21
N LEU A 390 10.00 -16.78 25.07
CA LEU A 390 8.57 -16.60 24.80
C LEU A 390 8.34 -15.61 23.66
N THR A 391 9.09 -14.51 23.61
CA THR A 391 8.96 -13.54 22.51
C THR A 391 9.37 -14.15 21.19
N ILE A 392 10.47 -14.90 21.13
CA ILE A 392 10.88 -15.62 19.92
C ILE A 392 9.82 -16.64 19.51
N PHE A 393 9.25 -17.37 20.46
CA PHE A 393 8.17 -18.31 20.20
C PHE A 393 6.95 -17.61 19.56
N VAL A 394 6.51 -16.48 20.12
CA VAL A 394 5.43 -15.67 19.57
C VAL A 394 5.75 -15.22 18.14
N LEU A 395 6.97 -14.74 17.87
CA LEU A 395 7.39 -14.33 16.53
C LEU A 395 7.36 -15.51 15.54
N ILE A 396 7.81 -16.69 15.96
CA ILE A 396 7.77 -17.90 15.13
C ILE A 396 6.30 -18.26 14.80
N VAL A 397 5.41 -18.25 15.79
CA VAL A 397 3.98 -18.54 15.58
C VAL A 397 3.39 -17.56 14.57
N ILE A 398 3.65 -16.26 14.72
CA ILE A 398 3.16 -15.24 13.78
C ILE A 398 3.66 -15.48 12.35
N LEU A 399 4.93 -15.88 12.18
CA LEU A 399 5.50 -16.16 10.86
C LEU A 399 4.99 -17.46 10.22
N VAL A 400 4.73 -18.48 11.03
CA VAL A 400 4.28 -19.80 10.55
C VAL A 400 2.78 -19.82 10.27
N THR A 401 1.99 -19.02 10.96
CA THR A 401 0.52 -18.95 10.80
C THR A 401 0.07 -18.75 9.34
N PRO A 402 0.62 -17.80 8.57
CA PRO A 402 0.22 -17.64 7.16
C PRO A 402 0.52 -18.85 6.29
N VAL A 403 1.62 -19.55 6.57
CA VAL A 403 2.00 -20.75 5.81
C VAL A 403 1.03 -21.90 6.07
N ILE A 404 0.66 -22.12 7.35
CA ILE A 404 -0.28 -23.19 7.75
C ILE A 404 -1.67 -22.92 7.19
N PHE A 405 -2.17 -21.68 7.33
CA PHE A 405 -3.52 -21.30 6.92
C PHE A 405 -3.62 -20.77 5.49
N LYS A 406 -2.53 -20.83 4.71
CA LYS A 406 -2.47 -20.35 3.32
C LYS A 406 -2.98 -18.91 3.17
N ILE A 407 -2.61 -18.04 4.12
CA ILE A 407 -2.98 -16.62 4.08
C ILE A 407 -2.04 -15.94 3.08
N GLU A 408 -2.60 -15.22 2.12
CA GLU A 408 -1.87 -14.51 1.09
C GLU A 408 -1.90 -12.98 1.33
N PRO A 409 -0.92 -12.24 0.79
CA PRO A 409 -1.00 -10.79 0.71
C PRO A 409 -2.27 -10.33 -0.01
N GLU A 410 -2.88 -9.22 0.42
CA GLU A 410 -4.22 -8.78 -0.05
C GLU A 410 -4.32 -8.62 -1.58
N VAL A 411 -3.22 -8.27 -2.25
CA VAL A 411 -3.20 -8.02 -3.71
C VAL A 411 -2.39 -9.05 -4.49
N ALA A 412 -2.22 -10.26 -3.97
CA ALA A 412 -1.52 -11.35 -4.67
C ALA A 412 -2.37 -11.93 -5.81
N PHE A 413 -3.69 -12.05 -5.62
CA PHE A 413 -4.65 -12.56 -6.60
C PHE A 413 -4.27 -13.92 -7.19
N SER A 414 -3.75 -14.85 -6.37
CA SER A 414 -3.34 -16.19 -6.84
C SER A 414 -4.51 -16.99 -7.41
N ASP A 415 -5.72 -16.72 -6.92
CA ASP A 415 -6.97 -17.32 -7.40
C ASP A 415 -7.32 -16.93 -8.85
N LYS A 416 -6.75 -15.83 -9.38
CA LYS A 416 -6.97 -15.37 -10.76
C LYS A 416 -5.97 -15.93 -11.76
N LYS A 417 -4.95 -16.65 -11.31
CA LYS A 417 -3.86 -17.14 -12.17
C LYS A 417 -4.36 -18.00 -13.34
N GLU A 418 -5.29 -18.89 -13.05
CA GLU A 418 -5.85 -19.82 -14.05
C GLU A 418 -6.62 -19.09 -15.16
N ILE A 419 -7.49 -18.14 -14.79
CA ILE A 419 -8.27 -17.39 -15.77
C ILE A 419 -7.38 -16.46 -16.62
N VAL A 420 -6.34 -15.85 -16.03
CA VAL A 420 -5.37 -15.03 -16.78
C VAL A 420 -4.63 -15.88 -17.81
N GLN A 421 -4.21 -17.10 -17.44
CA GLN A 421 -3.55 -18.02 -18.38
C GLN A 421 -4.51 -18.48 -19.49
N LYS A 422 -5.74 -18.85 -19.13
CA LYS A 422 -6.75 -19.32 -20.08
C LYS A 422 -7.06 -18.25 -21.13
N LEU A 423 -7.33 -17.01 -20.70
CA LEU A 423 -7.67 -15.91 -21.61
C LEU A 423 -6.47 -15.43 -22.45
N GLY A 424 -5.29 -15.33 -21.85
CA GLY A 424 -4.11 -14.79 -22.53
C GLY A 424 -3.41 -15.78 -23.47
N ASN A 425 -3.50 -17.11 -23.23
CA ASN A 425 -2.71 -18.09 -23.96
C ASN A 425 -3.55 -19.12 -24.73
N GLU A 426 -4.79 -19.40 -24.26
CA GLU A 426 -5.59 -20.51 -24.79
C GLU A 426 -6.78 -20.02 -25.62
N LEU A 427 -7.40 -18.92 -25.22
CA LEU A 427 -8.60 -18.37 -25.86
C LEU A 427 -8.26 -17.06 -26.58
N ASN A 428 -7.63 -17.19 -27.74
CA ASN A 428 -7.41 -16.03 -28.62
C ASN A 428 -8.64 -15.84 -29.53
N VAL A 429 -9.70 -15.24 -28.99
CA VAL A 429 -10.99 -14.99 -29.65
C VAL A 429 -11.45 -13.57 -29.38
N PRO A 430 -12.33 -12.98 -30.21
CA PRO A 430 -12.91 -11.68 -29.95
C PRO A 430 -13.51 -11.61 -28.53
N THR A 431 -13.32 -10.48 -27.86
CA THR A 431 -13.77 -10.29 -26.48
C THR A 431 -14.68 -9.08 -26.38
N ILE A 432 -15.84 -9.21 -25.73
CA ILE A 432 -16.76 -8.08 -25.47
C ILE A 432 -16.89 -7.86 -23.97
N TYR A 433 -16.75 -6.62 -23.55
CA TYR A 433 -16.99 -6.16 -22.18
C TYR A 433 -18.26 -5.32 -22.13
N PHE A 434 -19.27 -5.79 -21.45
CA PHE A 434 -20.51 -5.04 -21.20
C PHE A 434 -20.34 -4.16 -19.98
N PHE A 435 -20.07 -2.88 -20.24
CA PHE A 435 -19.71 -1.89 -19.23
C PHE A 435 -20.96 -1.33 -18.52
N ASN A 436 -20.87 -1.22 -17.19
CA ASN A 436 -21.88 -0.54 -16.38
C ASN A 436 -21.30 0.77 -15.81
N SER A 437 -21.77 1.91 -16.30
CA SER A 437 -21.32 3.24 -15.89
C SER A 437 -21.47 3.53 -14.39
N LYS A 438 -22.40 2.84 -13.69
CA LYS A 438 -22.59 2.95 -12.23
C LYS A 438 -21.48 2.26 -11.42
N GLN A 439 -20.74 1.34 -12.03
CA GLN A 439 -19.74 0.51 -11.35
C GLN A 439 -18.30 0.78 -11.79
N ASN A 440 -18.07 1.64 -12.76
CA ASN A 440 -16.76 2.08 -13.31
C ASN A 440 -15.50 1.36 -12.77
N ARG A 441 -15.39 0.04 -13.06
CA ARG A 441 -14.30 -0.82 -12.54
C ARG A 441 -13.53 -1.51 -13.67
N PHE A 442 -13.56 -0.98 -14.88
CA PHE A 442 -12.86 -1.53 -16.03
C PHE A 442 -11.35 -1.72 -15.77
N LEU A 443 -10.72 -0.78 -15.06
CA LEU A 443 -9.29 -0.86 -14.75
C LEU A 443 -8.91 -2.05 -13.85
N ASP A 444 -9.87 -2.67 -13.16
CA ASP A 444 -9.62 -3.95 -12.48
C ASP A 444 -9.31 -5.08 -13.47
N ASP A 445 -9.77 -4.98 -14.72
CA ASP A 445 -9.66 -6.04 -15.72
C ASP A 445 -8.73 -5.66 -16.89
N ILE A 446 -8.16 -4.44 -16.91
CA ILE A 446 -7.34 -3.91 -18.00
C ILE A 446 -6.18 -4.83 -18.41
N LEU A 447 -5.58 -5.54 -17.45
CA LEU A 447 -4.48 -6.45 -17.73
C LEU A 447 -4.92 -7.63 -18.61
N LEU A 448 -6.17 -8.09 -18.50
CA LEU A 448 -6.69 -9.14 -19.38
C LEU A 448 -6.84 -8.62 -20.80
N PHE A 449 -7.31 -7.39 -20.96
CA PHE A 449 -7.47 -6.78 -22.28
C PHE A 449 -6.12 -6.49 -22.97
N ALA A 450 -5.06 -6.28 -22.18
CA ALA A 450 -3.69 -6.22 -22.68
C ALA A 450 -3.13 -7.59 -23.13
N THR A 451 -3.90 -8.69 -22.98
CA THR A 451 -3.48 -10.03 -23.38
C THR A 451 -4.35 -10.64 -24.49
N VAL A 452 -5.52 -10.06 -24.81
CA VAL A 452 -6.42 -10.52 -25.88
C VAL A 452 -6.22 -9.68 -27.13
N ASP A 453 -6.22 -10.32 -28.31
CA ASP A 453 -5.87 -9.63 -29.56
C ASP A 453 -6.86 -8.53 -29.93
N GLU A 454 -8.17 -8.73 -29.66
CA GLU A 454 -9.22 -7.77 -29.97
C GLU A 454 -10.28 -7.73 -28.87
N SER A 455 -10.66 -6.56 -28.46
CA SER A 455 -11.75 -6.36 -27.50
C SER A 455 -12.62 -5.14 -27.82
N TYR A 456 -13.87 -5.21 -27.40
CA TYR A 456 -14.88 -4.17 -27.56
C TYR A 456 -15.50 -3.85 -26.20
N VAL A 457 -15.55 -2.57 -25.82
CA VAL A 457 -16.17 -2.14 -24.56
C VAL A 457 -17.53 -1.48 -24.87
N ALA A 458 -18.61 -2.26 -24.70
CA ALA A 458 -19.98 -1.81 -24.95
C ALA A 458 -20.48 -0.94 -23.78
N LYS A 459 -20.77 0.34 -24.02
CA LYS A 459 -21.29 1.30 -23.04
C LYS A 459 -22.59 1.93 -23.54
N ASP A 460 -23.59 1.97 -22.66
CA ASP A 460 -24.86 2.73 -22.83
C ASP A 460 -25.56 2.45 -24.18
N MET A 461 -25.59 1.20 -24.63
CA MET A 461 -26.20 0.78 -25.86
C MET A 461 -27.35 -0.22 -25.64
N GLU A 462 -28.26 -0.32 -26.56
CA GLU A 462 -29.30 -1.35 -26.55
C GLU A 462 -28.75 -2.70 -26.99
N TYR A 463 -28.97 -3.72 -26.18
CA TYR A 463 -28.51 -5.09 -26.43
C TYR A 463 -29.51 -5.83 -27.31
N THR A 464 -29.50 -5.54 -28.62
CA THR A 464 -30.34 -6.20 -29.62
C THR A 464 -29.49 -7.15 -30.49
N VAL A 465 -30.13 -8.13 -31.09
CA VAL A 465 -29.48 -9.05 -32.03
C VAL A 465 -28.85 -8.30 -33.21
N GLU A 466 -29.51 -7.26 -33.68
CA GLU A 466 -29.07 -6.40 -34.77
C GLU A 466 -27.79 -5.65 -34.43
N ASN A 467 -27.77 -5.00 -33.26
CA ASN A 467 -26.61 -4.28 -32.79
C ASN A 467 -25.42 -5.24 -32.57
N MET A 468 -25.63 -6.43 -31.98
CA MET A 468 -24.58 -7.40 -31.79
C MET A 468 -24.03 -7.94 -33.11
N LYS A 469 -24.88 -8.18 -34.11
CA LYS A 469 -24.43 -8.54 -35.48
C LYS A 469 -23.57 -7.45 -36.11
N GLN A 470 -23.96 -6.19 -35.93
CA GLN A 470 -23.19 -5.05 -36.45
C GLN A 470 -21.82 -4.93 -35.77
N ILE A 471 -21.76 -5.09 -34.43
CA ILE A 471 -20.50 -5.06 -33.65
C ILE A 471 -19.57 -6.21 -34.09
N LEU A 472 -20.11 -7.39 -34.33
CA LEU A 472 -19.36 -8.60 -34.69
C LEU A 472 -19.10 -8.71 -36.20
N ASP A 473 -19.55 -7.78 -37.00
CA ASP A 473 -19.32 -7.81 -38.46
C ASP A 473 -17.81 -7.77 -38.77
N GLY A 474 -17.36 -8.71 -39.60
CA GLY A 474 -15.95 -8.88 -39.93
C GLY A 474 -15.09 -9.53 -38.85
N LYS A 475 -15.67 -9.98 -37.73
CA LYS A 475 -14.93 -10.67 -36.66
C LYS A 475 -15.05 -12.18 -36.79
N ASP A 476 -13.92 -12.88 -36.58
CA ASP A 476 -13.91 -14.36 -36.61
C ASP A 476 -14.38 -14.92 -35.24
N THR A 477 -15.66 -15.27 -35.18
CA THR A 477 -16.27 -15.94 -34.03
C THR A 477 -16.31 -17.46 -34.18
N SER A 478 -15.67 -18.05 -35.18
CA SER A 478 -15.70 -19.50 -35.43
C SER A 478 -15.13 -20.34 -34.28
N LYS A 479 -14.19 -19.77 -33.52
CA LYS A 479 -13.61 -20.38 -32.32
C LYS A 479 -14.35 -20.00 -31.03
N GLY A 480 -15.35 -19.12 -31.10
CA GLY A 480 -16.10 -18.62 -29.95
C GLY A 480 -15.91 -17.13 -29.67
N LEU A 481 -16.46 -16.69 -28.54
CA LEU A 481 -16.48 -15.31 -28.06
C LEU A 481 -16.30 -15.30 -26.53
N VAL A 482 -15.39 -14.49 -26.02
CA VAL A 482 -15.28 -14.23 -24.59
C VAL A 482 -16.12 -13.02 -24.20
N ILE A 483 -16.87 -13.13 -23.12
CA ILE A 483 -17.87 -12.15 -22.71
C ILE A 483 -17.62 -11.78 -21.25
N PHE A 484 -17.44 -10.51 -20.98
CA PHE A 484 -17.39 -9.93 -19.65
C PHE A 484 -18.69 -9.17 -19.39
N ILE A 485 -19.44 -9.58 -18.38
CA ILE A 485 -20.68 -8.87 -18.00
C ILE A 485 -20.48 -8.22 -16.65
N ASN A 486 -20.51 -6.89 -16.64
CA ASN A 486 -20.32 -6.11 -15.42
C ASN A 486 -21.51 -6.25 -14.46
N GLU A 487 -21.26 -6.20 -13.17
CA GLU A 487 -22.30 -6.33 -12.14
C GLU A 487 -23.45 -5.33 -12.32
N GLY A 488 -24.67 -5.81 -12.13
CA GLY A 488 -25.88 -5.01 -12.31
C GLY A 488 -26.44 -4.99 -13.73
N GLN A 489 -25.91 -5.82 -14.64
CA GLN A 489 -26.48 -6.16 -15.94
C GLN A 489 -27.29 -7.45 -15.84
N GLU A 490 -28.22 -7.65 -16.79
CA GLU A 490 -29.00 -8.91 -16.87
C GLU A 490 -28.25 -9.92 -17.75
N ASN A 491 -27.47 -10.80 -17.11
CA ASN A 491 -26.55 -11.71 -17.79
C ASN A 491 -27.27 -12.61 -18.80
N ASP A 492 -28.41 -13.18 -18.43
CA ASP A 492 -29.13 -14.13 -19.30
C ASP A 492 -29.65 -13.48 -20.58
N ASP A 493 -30.15 -12.26 -20.51
CA ASP A 493 -30.64 -11.52 -21.68
C ASP A 493 -29.51 -11.20 -22.67
N ILE A 494 -28.36 -10.74 -22.15
CA ILE A 494 -27.18 -10.45 -22.97
C ILE A 494 -26.67 -11.72 -23.66
N LEU A 495 -26.58 -12.83 -22.93
CA LEU A 495 -26.10 -14.11 -23.46
C LEU A 495 -27.04 -14.68 -24.53
N GLU A 496 -28.36 -14.57 -24.34
CA GLU A 496 -29.34 -15.01 -25.35
C GLU A 496 -29.27 -14.18 -26.63
N VAL A 497 -29.12 -12.86 -26.51
CA VAL A 497 -28.92 -11.99 -27.67
C VAL A 497 -27.65 -12.34 -28.43
N LEU A 498 -26.55 -12.61 -27.75
CA LEU A 498 -25.29 -13.00 -28.38
C LEU A 498 -25.36 -14.36 -29.06
N LYS A 499 -26.02 -15.36 -28.46
CA LYS A 499 -26.26 -16.67 -29.09
C LYS A 499 -27.02 -16.52 -30.42
N GLN A 500 -28.07 -15.70 -30.42
CA GLN A 500 -28.85 -15.41 -31.64
C GLN A 500 -28.06 -14.62 -32.70
N ALA A 501 -27.16 -13.74 -32.25
CA ALA A 501 -26.34 -12.93 -33.17
C ALA A 501 -25.21 -13.76 -33.82
N THR A 502 -24.62 -14.71 -33.10
CA THR A 502 -23.44 -15.48 -33.53
C THR A 502 -23.74 -16.90 -34.02
N ASN A 503 -24.94 -17.43 -33.74
CA ASN A 503 -25.32 -18.83 -33.90
C ASN A 503 -24.49 -19.81 -33.03
N LEU A 504 -23.77 -19.30 -32.01
CA LEU A 504 -23.07 -20.10 -31.00
C LEU A 504 -24.09 -20.49 -29.92
N THR A 505 -24.11 -21.77 -29.52
CA THR A 505 -25.17 -22.28 -28.64
C THR A 505 -24.68 -22.68 -27.24
N ASN A 506 -23.42 -23.05 -27.13
CA ASN A 506 -22.85 -23.52 -25.88
C ASN A 506 -22.19 -22.37 -25.12
N CYS A 507 -22.64 -22.12 -23.89
CA CYS A 507 -22.13 -21.07 -23.02
C CYS A 507 -21.50 -21.68 -21.76
N GLU A 508 -20.21 -21.45 -21.57
CA GLU A 508 -19.44 -21.91 -20.43
C GLU A 508 -19.17 -20.72 -19.50
N TYR A 509 -19.63 -20.79 -18.23
CA TYR A 509 -19.21 -19.83 -17.21
C TYR A 509 -17.76 -20.12 -16.81
N LEU A 510 -16.88 -19.15 -16.96
CA LEU A 510 -15.46 -19.30 -16.67
C LEU A 510 -15.14 -18.94 -15.20
N LYS A 511 -15.46 -17.72 -14.80
CA LYS A 511 -15.16 -17.23 -13.44
C LYS A 511 -15.83 -15.89 -13.14
N ARG A 512 -16.07 -15.62 -11.86
CA ARG A 512 -16.32 -14.28 -11.34
C ARG A 512 -14.98 -13.56 -11.11
N LEU A 513 -14.79 -12.41 -11.72
CA LEU A 513 -13.74 -11.44 -11.41
C LEU A 513 -14.27 -10.37 -10.45
N ASN A 514 -13.48 -9.30 -10.19
CA ASN A 514 -13.86 -8.31 -9.17
C ASN A 514 -15.24 -7.67 -9.41
N ALA A 515 -15.55 -7.33 -10.65
CA ALA A 515 -16.78 -6.65 -11.01
C ALA A 515 -17.52 -7.29 -12.20
N CYS A 516 -17.01 -8.38 -12.74
CA CYS A 516 -17.53 -9.03 -13.94
C CYS A 516 -17.71 -10.53 -13.77
N ASP A 517 -18.77 -11.07 -14.36
CA ASP A 517 -18.88 -12.48 -14.68
C ASP A 517 -18.31 -12.71 -16.07
N VAL A 518 -17.46 -13.74 -16.21
CA VAL A 518 -16.78 -14.06 -17.47
C VAL A 518 -17.34 -15.36 -18.03
N TYR A 519 -17.76 -15.29 -19.29
CA TYR A 519 -18.31 -16.42 -20.04
C TYR A 519 -17.52 -16.67 -21.32
N TYR A 520 -17.54 -17.91 -21.77
CA TYR A 520 -17.05 -18.32 -23.08
C TYR A 520 -18.20 -18.93 -23.87
N LEU A 521 -18.58 -18.28 -24.95
CA LEU A 521 -19.62 -18.72 -25.89
C LEU A 521 -18.94 -19.42 -27.05
N LYS A 522 -19.37 -20.67 -27.36
CA LYS A 522 -18.78 -21.54 -28.39
C LYS A 522 -19.83 -22.40 -29.09
#